data_b52ae3d2813201d82d2e0352e729d597
#
_entry.id   b52ae3d2813201d82d2e0352e729d597
#
_cell.length_a   1.000
_cell.length_b   1.000
_cell.length_c   1.000
_cell.angle_alpha   90.00
_cell.angle_beta   90.00
_cell.angle_gamma   90.00
#
_symmetry.space_group_name_H-M   'P 1'
#
loop_
_entity.id
_entity.type
_entity.pdbx_description
1 polymer ?
#
loop_
_entity_poly.entity_id
_entity_poly.type
_entity_poly.pdbx_seq_one_letter_code
_entity_poly.pdbx_strand_id
1 'polypeptide(L)'
;GLGTLQLNSGLNYLFGVPSAGWVQVLLITVIASIAATSVALGLDKGVRRLSQVNILLAIVLLLFVFAVGPTVFIAEGMVQSVGDYFDALPWLAFWTETFRESDWQRNWTLFYWAWTISWAPYVGIFIARISRGRTIREFVAGVLFAPTAFTLVWFGIFGLSAINVEMNGLVALADQVQRDPSVAIFAFLDVFPLAEAASALSVVIIVIFFTTSSDSASLVIDMLTRRDDQPSLIRQRIFWAAAQGVIAATLLLAGGLDALQNVITSLGLPFCILLIFMAVSLYRALHADYRGYSVDELVRGRAFPEVEADSEPKQEKGYVPEAADRD
;
A
#
# COMPACT_ATOMS: atom_id res chain seq x y z
N GLY A 1 -12.42 3.79 -3.69
CA GLY A 1 -13.56 2.87 -3.78
C GLY A 1 -13.66 1.98 -2.55
N LEU A 2 -12.73 1.02 -2.35
CA LEU A 2 -12.80 0.05 -1.23
C LEU A 2 -12.94 0.71 0.14
N GLY A 3 -12.11 1.69 0.45
CA GLY A 3 -12.19 2.39 1.73
C GLY A 3 -13.45 3.22 1.93
N THR A 4 -14.11 3.61 0.86
CA THR A 4 -15.40 4.29 0.96
C THR A 4 -16.50 3.36 1.46
N LEU A 5 -16.47 2.08 1.07
CA LEU A 5 -17.36 1.07 1.62
C LEU A 5 -17.16 0.91 3.13
N GLN A 6 -15.91 0.75 3.56
CA GLN A 6 -15.58 0.66 5.00
C GLN A 6 -16.00 1.94 5.76
N LEU A 7 -15.74 3.12 5.19
CA LEU A 7 -16.15 4.38 5.80
C LEU A 7 -17.67 4.47 5.93
N ASN A 8 -18.41 4.08 4.89
CA ASN A 8 -19.88 4.07 4.95
C ASN A 8 -20.40 3.08 6.00
N SER A 9 -19.81 1.89 6.09
CA SER A 9 -20.15 0.91 7.13
C SER A 9 -19.87 1.43 8.56
N GLY A 10 -18.75 2.12 8.77
CA GLY A 10 -18.45 2.76 10.05
C GLY A 10 -19.40 3.89 10.41
N LEU A 11 -19.78 4.72 9.45
CA LEU A 11 -20.77 5.78 9.66
C LEU A 11 -22.20 5.20 9.87
N ASN A 12 -22.51 4.09 9.24
CA ASN A 12 -23.75 3.37 9.50
C ASN A 12 -23.78 2.84 10.94
N TYR A 13 -22.70 2.19 11.38
CA TYR A 13 -22.56 1.66 12.73
C TYR A 13 -22.68 2.77 13.80
N LEU A 14 -21.99 3.90 13.62
CA LEU A 14 -21.93 4.96 14.64
C LEU A 14 -23.16 5.89 14.63
N PHE A 15 -23.67 6.20 13.45
CA PHE A 15 -24.65 7.28 13.26
C PHE A 15 -25.91 6.85 12.49
N GLY A 16 -26.02 5.58 12.10
CA GLY A 16 -27.17 5.09 11.33
C GLY A 16 -27.22 5.64 9.88
N VAL A 17 -26.10 6.13 9.34
CA VAL A 17 -26.03 6.64 7.96
C VAL A 17 -26.34 5.50 6.98
N PRO A 18 -27.27 5.63 6.03
CA PRO A 18 -27.66 4.53 5.16
C PRO A 18 -26.50 4.05 4.29
N SER A 19 -26.37 2.73 4.12
CA SER A 19 -25.43 2.11 3.19
C SER A 19 -26.01 2.17 1.77
N ALA A 20 -25.87 3.32 1.11
CA ALA A 20 -26.44 3.58 -0.20
C ALA A 20 -25.41 4.19 -1.16
N GLY A 21 -25.54 3.90 -2.46
CA GLY A 21 -24.60 4.37 -3.48
C GLY A 21 -24.44 5.90 -3.52
N TRP A 22 -25.49 6.67 -3.29
CA TRP A 22 -25.38 8.12 -3.23
C TRP A 22 -24.54 8.63 -2.04
N VAL A 23 -24.62 7.95 -0.87
CA VAL A 23 -23.77 8.26 0.29
C VAL A 23 -22.31 7.97 -0.03
N GLN A 24 -22.05 6.84 -0.68
CA GLN A 24 -20.71 6.42 -1.07
C GLN A 24 -20.09 7.42 -2.06
N VAL A 25 -20.86 7.89 -3.05
CA VAL A 25 -20.42 8.95 -3.98
C VAL A 25 -20.15 10.26 -3.24
N LEU A 26 -20.98 10.63 -2.28
CA LEU A 26 -20.77 11.82 -1.44
C LEU A 26 -19.45 11.68 -0.64
N LEU A 27 -19.20 10.52 -0.02
CA LEU A 27 -17.98 10.26 0.73
C LEU A 27 -16.74 10.30 -0.16
N ILE A 28 -16.78 9.72 -1.36
CA ILE A 28 -15.72 9.85 -2.36
C ILE A 28 -15.45 11.31 -2.68
N THR A 29 -16.51 12.08 -2.92
CA THR A 29 -16.40 13.51 -3.25
C THR A 29 -15.77 14.31 -2.11
N VAL A 30 -16.14 14.03 -0.86
CA VAL A 30 -15.55 14.65 0.32
C VAL A 30 -14.06 14.31 0.44
N ILE A 31 -13.69 13.03 0.37
CA ILE A 31 -12.29 12.60 0.44
C ILE A 31 -11.47 13.21 -0.70
N ALA A 32 -11.97 13.18 -1.93
CA ALA A 32 -11.29 13.78 -3.08
C ALA A 32 -11.12 15.30 -2.93
N SER A 33 -12.11 15.98 -2.35
CA SER A 33 -12.04 17.42 -2.07
C SER A 33 -11.02 17.75 -0.99
N ILE A 34 -10.94 16.96 0.07
CA ILE A 34 -9.91 17.10 1.12
C ILE A 34 -8.52 16.85 0.51
N ALA A 35 -8.36 15.80 -0.29
CA ALA A 35 -7.11 15.50 -0.98
C ALA A 35 -6.72 16.63 -1.95
N ALA A 36 -7.63 17.13 -2.78
CA ALA A 36 -7.40 18.26 -3.68
C ALA A 36 -6.98 19.54 -2.92
N THR A 37 -7.61 19.80 -1.78
CA THR A 37 -7.28 20.94 -0.91
C THR A 37 -5.89 20.78 -0.28
N SER A 38 -5.55 19.59 0.21
CA SER A 38 -4.23 19.25 0.74
C SER A 38 -3.14 19.47 -0.31
N VAL A 39 -3.39 19.02 -1.54
CA VAL A 39 -2.52 19.25 -2.71
C VAL A 39 -2.32 20.75 -3.00
N ALA A 40 -3.40 21.53 -2.93
CA ALA A 40 -3.36 22.97 -3.22
C ALA A 40 -2.57 23.77 -2.16
N LEU A 41 -2.64 23.33 -0.90
CA LEU A 41 -1.95 23.99 0.24
C LEU A 41 -0.44 23.68 0.32
N GLY A 42 0.05 22.74 -0.48
CA GLY A 42 1.47 22.38 -0.53
C GLY A 42 1.81 21.13 0.32
N LEU A 43 2.41 20.17 -0.35
CA LEU A 43 2.62 18.79 0.11
C LEU A 43 3.49 18.62 1.35
N ASP A 44 4.50 19.47 1.54
CA ASP A 44 5.58 19.16 2.47
C ASP A 44 5.19 19.25 3.94
N LYS A 45 4.17 20.03 4.27
CA LYS A 45 3.74 20.21 5.67
C LYS A 45 2.42 19.49 6.01
N GLY A 46 1.46 19.48 5.08
CA GLY A 46 0.12 18.90 5.31
C GLY A 46 0.13 17.38 5.33
N VAL A 47 0.58 16.76 4.23
CA VAL A 47 0.60 15.29 4.06
C VAL A 47 1.48 14.62 5.11
N ARG A 48 2.66 15.18 5.38
CA ARG A 48 3.56 14.63 6.40
C ARG A 48 2.94 14.61 7.79
N ARG A 49 2.26 15.70 8.19
CA ARG A 49 1.59 15.77 9.50
C ARG A 49 0.40 14.83 9.58
N LEU A 50 -0.42 14.78 8.54
CA LEU A 50 -1.55 13.84 8.46
C LEU A 50 -1.09 12.38 8.55
N SER A 51 -0.03 12.01 7.80
CA SER A 51 0.54 10.67 7.88
C SER A 51 1.09 10.34 9.26
N GLN A 52 1.77 11.29 9.92
CA GLN A 52 2.28 11.08 11.29
C GLN A 52 1.14 10.89 12.30
N VAL A 53 0.08 11.70 12.20
CA VAL A 53 -1.13 11.55 13.01
C VAL A 53 -1.77 10.20 12.75
N ASN A 54 -1.91 9.78 11.49
CA ASN A 54 -2.50 8.50 11.13
C ASN A 54 -1.75 7.32 11.74
N ILE A 55 -0.42 7.32 11.64
CA ILE A 55 0.42 6.28 12.25
C ILE A 55 0.23 6.25 13.76
N LEU A 56 0.21 7.42 14.41
CA LEU A 56 -0.01 7.51 15.85
C LEU A 56 -1.38 6.93 16.25
N LEU A 57 -2.46 7.32 15.55
CA LEU A 57 -3.81 6.81 15.80
C LEU A 57 -3.90 5.30 15.56
N ALA A 58 -3.24 4.80 14.49
CA ALA A 58 -3.17 3.37 14.20
C ALA A 58 -2.44 2.59 15.33
N ILE A 59 -1.33 3.15 15.84
CA ILE A 59 -0.61 2.55 16.99
C ILE A 59 -1.50 2.57 18.25
N VAL A 60 -2.22 3.65 18.50
CA VAL A 60 -3.15 3.73 19.65
C VAL A 60 -4.23 2.67 19.54
N LEU A 61 -4.85 2.49 18.38
CA LEU A 61 -5.86 1.46 18.15
C LEU A 61 -5.26 0.06 18.31
N LEU A 62 -4.07 -0.17 17.77
CA LEU A 62 -3.36 -1.45 17.88
C LEU A 62 -3.05 -1.81 19.35
N LEU A 63 -2.51 -0.85 20.11
CA LEU A 63 -2.22 -1.04 21.53
C LEU A 63 -3.50 -1.22 22.36
N PHE A 64 -4.57 -0.54 22.00
CA PHE A 64 -5.89 -0.73 22.62
C PHE A 64 -6.34 -2.18 22.43
N VAL A 65 -6.39 -2.68 21.18
CA VAL A 65 -6.81 -4.07 20.91
C VAL A 65 -5.89 -5.08 21.59
N PHE A 66 -4.58 -4.84 21.63
CA PHE A 66 -3.63 -5.71 22.33
C PHE A 66 -3.90 -5.73 23.84
N ALA A 67 -4.18 -4.58 24.45
CA ALA A 67 -4.34 -4.46 25.91
C ALA A 67 -5.69 -5.02 26.41
N VAL A 68 -6.78 -4.81 25.63
CA VAL A 68 -8.13 -5.26 26.01
C VAL A 68 -8.46 -6.65 25.51
N GLY A 69 -7.75 -7.10 24.47
CA GLY A 69 -7.92 -8.42 23.87
C GLY A 69 -7.22 -9.53 24.66
N PRO A 70 -7.22 -10.75 24.13
CA PRO A 70 -6.60 -11.91 24.75
C PRO A 70 -5.07 -11.86 24.61
N THR A 71 -4.41 -10.97 25.34
CA THR A 71 -2.97 -10.61 25.20
C THR A 71 -2.05 -11.83 25.18
N VAL A 72 -2.27 -12.81 26.08
CA VAL A 72 -1.44 -14.03 26.14
C VAL A 72 -1.62 -14.85 24.85
N PHE A 73 -2.88 -15.08 24.44
CA PHE A 73 -3.18 -15.79 23.20
C PHE A 73 -2.56 -15.11 21.97
N ILE A 74 -2.62 -13.78 21.92
CA ILE A 74 -2.01 -12.99 20.85
C ILE A 74 -0.50 -13.20 20.87
N ALA A 75 0.16 -13.08 22.02
CA ALA A 75 1.61 -13.18 22.12
C ALA A 75 2.12 -14.59 21.73
N GLU A 76 1.49 -15.63 22.25
CA GLU A 76 1.80 -17.03 21.92
C GLU A 76 1.51 -17.34 20.44
N GLY A 77 0.34 -16.92 19.96
CA GLY A 77 -0.09 -17.12 18.58
C GLY A 77 0.78 -16.38 17.57
N MET A 78 1.29 -15.20 17.87
CA MET A 78 2.23 -14.49 17.00
C MET A 78 3.52 -15.27 16.80
N VAL A 79 4.11 -15.80 17.87
CA VAL A 79 5.34 -16.60 17.78
C VAL A 79 5.07 -17.88 16.97
N GLN A 80 4.00 -18.59 17.27
CA GLN A 80 3.63 -19.79 16.54
C GLN A 80 3.35 -19.51 15.06
N SER A 81 2.55 -18.48 14.75
CA SER A 81 2.19 -18.12 13.37
C SER A 81 3.41 -17.82 12.49
N VAL A 82 4.48 -17.27 13.03
CA VAL A 82 5.73 -17.05 12.28
C VAL A 82 6.36 -18.40 11.90
N GLY A 83 6.42 -19.34 12.83
CA GLY A 83 6.92 -20.69 12.56
C GLY A 83 6.08 -21.44 11.53
N ASP A 84 4.76 -21.46 11.73
CA ASP A 84 3.79 -22.09 10.83
C ASP A 84 3.83 -21.49 9.43
N TYR A 85 4.03 -20.17 9.32
CA TYR A 85 4.18 -19.50 8.01
C TYR A 85 5.40 -19.99 7.25
N PHE A 86 6.56 -20.09 7.89
CA PHE A 86 7.77 -20.60 7.23
C PHE A 86 7.65 -22.07 6.85
N ASP A 87 7.00 -22.88 7.66
CA ASP A 87 6.75 -24.28 7.35
C ASP A 87 5.77 -24.44 6.17
N ALA A 88 4.69 -23.66 6.16
CA ALA A 88 3.69 -23.70 5.11
C ALA A 88 4.08 -22.99 3.80
N LEU A 89 5.13 -22.15 3.82
CA LEU A 89 5.48 -21.28 2.68
C LEU A 89 5.67 -22.03 1.36
N PRO A 90 6.37 -23.16 1.27
CA PRO A 90 6.52 -23.91 0.02
C PRO A 90 5.17 -24.41 -0.51
N TRP A 91 4.32 -24.92 0.37
CA TRP A 91 2.99 -25.37 -0.01
C TRP A 91 2.11 -24.21 -0.47
N LEU A 92 2.06 -23.11 0.25
CA LEU A 92 1.29 -21.92 -0.11
C LEU A 92 1.72 -21.32 -1.44
N ALA A 93 3.02 -21.35 -1.75
CA ALA A 93 3.57 -20.81 -2.99
C ALA A 93 3.13 -21.58 -4.25
N PHE A 94 2.90 -22.89 -4.13
CA PHE A 94 2.52 -23.76 -5.23
C PHE A 94 1.06 -24.21 -5.21
N TRP A 95 0.28 -23.75 -4.22
CA TRP A 95 -1.12 -24.11 -4.13
C TRP A 95 -1.97 -23.33 -5.14
N THR A 96 -2.59 -24.06 -6.07
CA THR A 96 -3.38 -23.50 -7.18
C THR A 96 -4.88 -23.80 -7.08
N GLU A 97 -5.31 -24.45 -5.99
CA GLU A 97 -6.71 -24.85 -5.77
C GLU A 97 -7.31 -25.79 -6.85
N THR A 98 -6.47 -26.44 -7.65
CA THR A 98 -6.89 -27.25 -8.80
C THR A 98 -7.89 -28.36 -8.44
N PHE A 99 -7.83 -28.88 -7.22
CA PHE A 99 -8.66 -30.00 -6.75
C PHE A 99 -9.78 -29.59 -5.80
N ARG A 100 -10.04 -28.30 -5.68
CA ARG A 100 -11.09 -27.73 -4.84
C ARG A 100 -11.90 -26.73 -5.65
N GLU A 101 -13.21 -26.84 -5.63
CA GLU A 101 -14.12 -25.89 -6.25
C GLU A 101 -14.46 -24.80 -5.22
N SER A 102 -13.48 -23.93 -4.92
CA SER A 102 -13.71 -22.73 -4.13
C SER A 102 -13.17 -21.49 -4.85
N ASP A 103 -13.73 -20.32 -4.60
CA ASP A 103 -13.26 -19.08 -5.20
C ASP A 103 -12.14 -18.42 -4.36
N TRP A 104 -11.52 -19.16 -3.44
CA TRP A 104 -10.56 -18.59 -2.49
C TRP A 104 -9.33 -18.02 -3.20
N GLN A 105 -8.75 -18.78 -4.13
CA GLN A 105 -7.59 -18.33 -4.92
C GLN A 105 -7.90 -17.04 -5.70
N ARG A 106 -9.06 -16.96 -6.33
CA ARG A 106 -9.47 -15.80 -7.11
C ARG A 106 -9.67 -14.58 -6.22
N ASN A 107 -10.42 -14.74 -5.13
CA ASN A 107 -10.86 -13.62 -4.29
C ASN A 107 -9.76 -13.11 -3.36
N TRP A 108 -8.79 -13.94 -3.01
CA TRP A 108 -7.73 -13.60 -2.07
C TRP A 108 -6.36 -13.58 -2.72
N THR A 109 -5.84 -14.71 -3.19
CA THR A 109 -4.47 -14.78 -3.70
C THR A 109 -4.27 -13.94 -4.95
N LEU A 110 -5.08 -14.17 -6.00
CA LEU A 110 -4.94 -13.43 -7.25
C LEU A 110 -5.25 -11.94 -7.09
N PHE A 111 -6.26 -11.60 -6.30
CA PHE A 111 -6.61 -10.21 -6.04
C PHE A 111 -5.49 -9.47 -5.31
N TYR A 112 -4.97 -10.00 -4.20
CA TYR A 112 -3.92 -9.32 -3.42
C TYR A 112 -2.58 -9.25 -4.17
N TRP A 113 -2.21 -10.31 -4.91
CA TRP A 113 -1.02 -10.26 -5.77
C TRP A 113 -1.17 -9.26 -6.91
N ALA A 114 -2.30 -9.26 -7.61
CA ALA A 114 -2.58 -8.31 -8.68
C ALA A 114 -2.57 -6.86 -8.17
N TRP A 115 -3.17 -6.63 -6.99
CA TRP A 115 -3.13 -5.32 -6.33
C TRP A 115 -1.69 -4.87 -6.03
N THR A 116 -0.92 -5.71 -5.37
CA THR A 116 0.47 -5.41 -5.00
C THR A 116 1.33 -5.16 -6.25
N ILE A 117 1.22 -6.00 -7.27
CA ILE A 117 1.93 -5.87 -8.53
C ILE A 117 1.56 -4.58 -9.26
N SER A 118 0.27 -4.27 -9.38
CA SER A 118 -0.21 -3.07 -10.06
C SER A 118 0.19 -1.78 -9.31
N TRP A 119 0.27 -1.84 -7.99
CA TRP A 119 0.61 -0.72 -7.12
C TRP A 119 2.13 -0.47 -7.03
N ALA A 120 2.94 -1.53 -7.15
CA ALA A 120 4.38 -1.48 -6.94
C ALA A 120 5.13 -0.41 -7.78
N PRO A 121 4.87 -0.21 -9.08
CA PRO A 121 5.55 0.83 -9.86
C PRO A 121 5.29 2.25 -9.33
N TYR A 122 4.05 2.55 -8.92
CA TYR A 122 3.68 3.86 -8.38
C TYR A 122 4.35 4.12 -7.05
N VAL A 123 4.28 3.18 -6.14
CA VAL A 123 4.90 3.27 -4.82
C VAL A 123 6.41 3.29 -4.95
N GLY A 124 6.99 2.51 -5.87
CA GLY A 124 8.42 2.53 -6.14
C GLY A 124 8.93 3.91 -6.53
N ILE A 125 8.24 4.63 -7.42
CA ILE A 125 8.56 6.00 -7.80
C ILE A 125 8.48 6.95 -6.59
N PHE A 126 7.43 6.84 -5.80
CA PHE A 126 7.24 7.67 -4.61
C PHE A 126 8.35 7.43 -3.57
N ILE A 127 8.62 6.15 -3.24
CA ILE A 127 9.65 5.79 -2.26
C ILE A 127 11.04 6.19 -2.76
N ALA A 128 11.35 5.99 -4.04
CA ALA A 128 12.62 6.42 -4.62
C ALA A 128 12.85 7.93 -4.45
N ARG A 129 11.79 8.73 -4.64
CA ARG A 129 11.88 10.19 -4.47
C ARG A 129 12.18 10.63 -3.05
N ILE A 130 11.55 9.99 -2.06
CA ILE A 130 11.77 10.34 -0.63
C ILE A 130 13.04 9.73 -0.05
N SER A 131 13.68 8.81 -0.77
CA SER A 131 14.88 8.09 -0.32
C SER A 131 16.18 8.66 -0.88
N ARG A 132 16.16 9.87 -1.44
CA ARG A 132 17.37 10.53 -1.97
C ARG A 132 18.44 10.66 -0.87
N GLY A 133 19.69 10.34 -1.23
CA GLY A 133 20.83 10.38 -0.32
C GLY A 133 21.02 9.12 0.53
N ARG A 134 20.17 8.10 0.37
CA ARG A 134 20.35 6.79 1.02
C ARG A 134 21.09 5.82 0.10
N THR A 135 21.81 4.90 0.69
CA THR A 135 22.43 3.79 -0.08
C THR A 135 21.36 2.80 -0.54
N ILE A 136 21.62 2.08 -1.65
CA ILE A 136 20.73 1.04 -2.16
C ILE A 136 20.44 -0.04 -1.09
N ARG A 137 21.46 -0.39 -0.30
CA ARG A 137 21.30 -1.37 0.78
C ARG A 137 20.32 -0.90 1.86
N GLU A 138 20.45 0.33 2.34
CA GLU A 138 19.52 0.92 3.30
C GLU A 138 18.11 1.03 2.74
N PHE A 139 17.99 1.41 1.46
CA PHE A 139 16.71 1.47 0.77
C PHE A 139 16.02 0.11 0.74
N VAL A 140 16.71 -0.93 0.25
CA VAL A 140 16.16 -2.29 0.14
C VAL A 140 15.80 -2.85 1.53
N ALA A 141 16.68 -2.71 2.50
CA ALA A 141 16.41 -3.15 3.88
C ALA A 141 15.19 -2.42 4.47
N GLY A 142 15.10 -1.10 4.32
CA GLY A 142 13.98 -0.31 4.81
C GLY A 142 12.63 -0.71 4.18
N VAL A 143 12.61 -0.92 2.87
CA VAL A 143 11.38 -1.27 2.14
C VAL A 143 10.94 -2.71 2.42
N LEU A 144 11.87 -3.62 2.67
CA LEU A 144 11.52 -5.02 2.98
C LEU A 144 11.14 -5.20 4.46
N PHE A 145 11.97 -4.73 5.38
CA PHE A 145 11.78 -5.07 6.79
C PHE A 145 10.72 -4.21 7.51
N ALA A 146 10.67 -2.90 7.27
CA ALA A 146 9.78 -2.04 8.03
C ALA A 146 8.30 -2.33 7.77
N PRO A 147 7.80 -2.40 6.51
CA PRO A 147 6.41 -2.76 6.24
C PRO A 147 6.08 -4.19 6.67
N THR A 148 7.01 -5.15 6.46
CA THR A 148 6.79 -6.54 6.84
C THR A 148 6.65 -6.71 8.34
N ALA A 149 7.53 -6.09 9.13
CA ALA A 149 7.44 -6.14 10.58
C ALA A 149 6.13 -5.50 11.09
N PHE A 150 5.75 -4.34 10.54
CA PHE A 150 4.48 -3.70 10.89
C PHE A 150 3.28 -4.59 10.54
N THR A 151 3.29 -5.21 9.35
CA THR A 151 2.22 -6.11 8.90
C THR A 151 2.10 -7.34 9.81
N LEU A 152 3.21 -7.97 10.17
CA LEU A 152 3.20 -9.11 11.10
C LEU A 152 2.59 -8.74 12.46
N VAL A 153 2.96 -7.59 13.01
CA VAL A 153 2.41 -7.12 14.29
C VAL A 153 0.93 -6.78 14.13
N TRP A 154 0.56 -6.08 13.06
CA TRP A 154 -0.84 -5.69 12.79
C TRP A 154 -1.74 -6.90 12.63
N PHE A 155 -1.42 -7.82 11.73
CA PHE A 155 -2.21 -9.03 11.53
C PHE A 155 -2.14 -9.99 12.71
N GLY A 156 -1.01 -10.03 13.43
CA GLY A 156 -0.89 -10.80 14.65
C GLY A 156 -1.90 -10.33 15.71
N ILE A 157 -1.94 -9.04 15.98
CA ILE A 157 -2.85 -8.50 17.01
C ILE A 157 -4.31 -8.58 16.57
N PHE A 158 -4.65 -7.99 15.42
CA PHE A 158 -6.05 -7.96 14.97
C PHE A 158 -6.55 -9.34 14.53
N GLY A 159 -5.75 -10.09 13.76
CA GLY A 159 -6.15 -11.38 13.22
C GLY A 159 -6.33 -12.43 14.31
N LEU A 160 -5.36 -12.59 15.22
CA LEU A 160 -5.49 -13.55 16.30
C LEU A 160 -6.60 -13.16 17.28
N SER A 161 -6.80 -11.86 17.55
CA SER A 161 -7.94 -11.42 18.35
C SER A 161 -9.28 -11.75 17.68
N ALA A 162 -9.39 -11.54 16.36
CA ALA A 162 -10.60 -11.87 15.62
C ALA A 162 -10.86 -13.38 15.60
N ILE A 163 -9.83 -14.20 15.43
CA ILE A 163 -9.91 -15.67 15.52
C ILE A 163 -10.38 -16.07 16.94
N ASN A 164 -9.83 -15.47 17.96
CA ASN A 164 -10.25 -15.75 19.35
C ASN A 164 -11.73 -15.39 19.60
N VAL A 165 -12.19 -14.25 19.08
CA VAL A 165 -13.59 -13.82 19.16
C VAL A 165 -14.52 -14.84 18.49
N GLU A 166 -14.16 -15.30 17.29
CA GLU A 166 -14.90 -16.31 16.54
C GLU A 166 -14.92 -17.67 17.27
N MET A 167 -13.75 -18.14 17.70
CA MET A 167 -13.60 -19.44 18.40
C MET A 167 -14.41 -19.49 19.72
N ASN A 168 -14.52 -18.37 20.41
CA ASN A 168 -15.31 -18.29 21.64
C ASN A 168 -16.82 -18.00 21.40
N GLY A 169 -17.23 -17.88 20.14
CA GLY A 169 -18.63 -17.66 19.77
C GLY A 169 -19.19 -16.32 20.26
N LEU A 170 -18.33 -15.32 20.48
CA LEU A 170 -18.75 -14.00 20.95
C LEU A 170 -19.54 -13.25 19.88
N VAL A 171 -19.11 -13.38 18.63
CA VAL A 171 -19.78 -12.86 17.41
C VAL A 171 -19.51 -13.82 16.28
N ALA A 172 -20.51 -14.09 15.42
CA ALA A 172 -20.32 -14.82 14.16
C ALA A 172 -19.64 -13.91 13.13
N LEU A 173 -18.36 -13.61 13.36
CA LEU A 173 -17.59 -12.65 12.56
C LEU A 173 -17.35 -13.17 11.15
N ALA A 174 -17.08 -14.47 11.00
CA ALA A 174 -16.89 -15.11 9.70
C ALA A 174 -18.13 -14.96 8.81
N ASP A 175 -19.33 -15.19 9.33
CA ASP A 175 -20.57 -15.03 8.57
C ASP A 175 -20.84 -13.58 8.17
N GLN A 176 -20.51 -12.63 9.04
CA GLN A 176 -20.65 -11.19 8.72
C GLN A 176 -19.68 -10.76 7.61
N VAL A 177 -18.43 -11.19 7.71
CA VAL A 177 -17.39 -10.88 6.72
C VAL A 177 -17.70 -11.51 5.37
N GLN A 178 -18.27 -12.72 5.33
CA GLN A 178 -18.69 -13.34 4.06
C GLN A 178 -19.82 -12.57 3.38
N ARG A 179 -20.72 -11.94 4.12
CA ARG A 179 -21.82 -11.12 3.58
C ARG A 179 -21.34 -9.76 3.14
N ASP A 180 -20.55 -9.10 3.96
CA ASP A 180 -20.01 -7.76 3.72
C ASP A 180 -18.66 -7.57 4.44
N PRO A 181 -17.52 -7.70 3.74
CA PRO A 181 -16.21 -7.49 4.33
C PRO A 181 -16.00 -6.09 4.91
N SER A 182 -16.78 -5.10 4.49
CA SER A 182 -16.60 -3.72 4.93
C SER A 182 -17.02 -3.47 6.38
N VAL A 183 -17.84 -4.35 6.95
CA VAL A 183 -18.28 -4.26 8.36
C VAL A 183 -17.31 -4.92 9.34
N ALA A 184 -16.36 -5.71 8.85
CA ALA A 184 -15.52 -6.60 9.65
C ALA A 184 -14.89 -5.92 10.88
N ILE A 185 -14.25 -4.77 10.69
CA ILE A 185 -13.55 -4.07 11.78
C ILE A 185 -14.52 -3.56 12.84
N PHE A 186 -15.72 -3.10 12.47
CA PHE A 186 -16.71 -2.57 13.40
C PHE A 186 -17.38 -3.69 14.20
N ALA A 187 -17.76 -4.79 13.53
CA ALA A 187 -18.29 -5.97 14.18
C ALA A 187 -17.27 -6.62 15.16
N PHE A 188 -16.00 -6.58 14.80
CA PHE A 188 -14.91 -7.03 15.67
C PHE A 188 -14.74 -6.12 16.88
N LEU A 189 -14.73 -4.80 16.70
CA LEU A 189 -14.54 -3.84 17.79
C LEU A 189 -15.73 -3.78 18.75
N ASP A 190 -16.93 -4.17 18.29
CA ASP A 190 -18.16 -4.18 19.09
C ASP A 190 -18.08 -5.12 20.31
N VAL A 191 -17.20 -6.12 20.26
CA VAL A 191 -16.96 -7.08 21.35
C VAL A 191 -16.18 -6.47 22.52
N PHE A 192 -15.44 -5.40 22.27
CA PHE A 192 -14.53 -4.82 23.27
C PHE A 192 -15.16 -3.64 24.03
N PRO A 193 -14.65 -3.32 25.22
CA PRO A 193 -15.06 -2.10 25.91
C PRO A 193 -14.69 -0.86 25.06
N LEU A 194 -15.48 0.21 25.18
CA LEU A 194 -15.31 1.43 24.39
C LEU A 194 -15.45 1.22 22.86
N ALA A 195 -16.30 0.27 22.45
CA ALA A 195 -16.55 -0.09 21.05
C ALA A 195 -16.83 1.14 20.15
N GLU A 196 -17.71 2.04 20.59
CA GLU A 196 -18.02 3.26 19.83
C GLU A 196 -16.81 4.17 19.64
N ALA A 197 -15.98 4.35 20.70
CA ALA A 197 -14.79 5.18 20.61
C ALA A 197 -13.72 4.55 19.70
N ALA A 198 -13.52 3.23 19.80
CA ALA A 198 -12.59 2.50 18.93
C ALA A 198 -13.07 2.51 17.46
N SER A 199 -14.37 2.37 17.23
CA SER A 199 -14.97 2.46 15.91
C SER A 199 -14.87 3.87 15.32
N ALA A 200 -15.11 4.92 16.13
CA ALA A 200 -14.93 6.31 15.72
C ALA A 200 -13.45 6.59 15.37
N LEU A 201 -12.51 6.09 16.17
CA LEU A 201 -11.08 6.17 15.90
C LEU A 201 -10.73 5.48 14.58
N SER A 202 -11.30 4.30 14.31
CA SER A 202 -11.11 3.56 13.05
C SER A 202 -11.63 4.34 11.85
N VAL A 203 -12.79 4.98 11.95
CA VAL A 203 -13.34 5.86 10.91
C VAL A 203 -12.39 7.01 10.61
N VAL A 204 -11.85 7.67 11.63
CA VAL A 204 -10.86 8.77 11.45
C VAL A 204 -9.59 8.27 10.77
N ILE A 205 -9.05 7.12 11.20
CA ILE A 205 -7.88 6.48 10.58
C ILE A 205 -8.14 6.21 9.09
N ILE A 206 -9.30 5.62 8.74
CA ILE A 206 -9.70 5.32 7.38
C ILE A 206 -9.74 6.60 6.52
N VAL A 207 -10.36 7.67 7.00
CA VAL A 207 -10.46 8.95 6.28
C VAL A 207 -9.07 9.53 6.00
N ILE A 208 -8.20 9.59 7.02
CA ILE A 208 -6.86 10.14 6.88
C ILE A 208 -6.02 9.27 5.94
N PHE A 209 -6.10 7.94 6.08
CA PHE A 209 -5.36 6.99 5.25
C PHE A 209 -5.72 7.14 3.77
N PHE A 210 -7.00 7.18 3.43
CA PHE A 210 -7.42 7.33 2.03
C PHE A 210 -7.14 8.72 1.47
N THR A 211 -7.23 9.77 2.28
CA THR A 211 -6.83 11.12 1.87
C THR A 211 -5.34 11.19 1.52
N THR A 212 -4.48 10.67 2.39
CA THR A 212 -3.02 10.68 2.16
C THR A 212 -2.60 9.76 1.01
N SER A 213 -3.30 8.65 0.82
CA SER A 213 -3.10 7.76 -0.32
C SER A 213 -3.49 8.41 -1.65
N SER A 214 -4.62 9.12 -1.70
CA SER A 214 -5.06 9.87 -2.89
C SER A 214 -4.09 10.99 -3.25
N ASP A 215 -3.57 11.72 -2.26
CA ASP A 215 -2.55 12.76 -2.45
C ASP A 215 -1.28 12.18 -3.09
N SER A 216 -0.77 11.10 -2.51
CA SER A 216 0.45 10.44 -3.00
C SER A 216 0.27 9.90 -4.41
N ALA A 217 -0.87 9.27 -4.69
CA ALA A 217 -1.20 8.76 -6.03
C ALA A 217 -1.31 9.90 -7.05
N SER A 218 -1.97 11.01 -6.71
CA SER A 218 -2.08 12.18 -7.59
C SER A 218 -0.70 12.78 -7.93
N LEU A 219 0.21 12.80 -6.95
CA LEU A 219 1.58 13.26 -7.16
C LEU A 219 2.33 12.35 -8.13
N VAL A 220 2.23 11.03 -7.98
CA VAL A 220 2.92 10.09 -8.86
C VAL A 220 2.38 10.15 -10.28
N ILE A 221 1.06 10.21 -10.46
CA ILE A 221 0.44 10.34 -11.79
C ILE A 221 0.88 11.66 -12.45
N ASP A 222 0.91 12.76 -11.69
CA ASP A 222 1.42 14.04 -12.17
C ASP A 222 2.88 13.93 -12.65
N MET A 223 3.74 13.22 -11.90
CA MET A 223 5.13 13.00 -12.30
C MET A 223 5.26 12.16 -13.57
N LEU A 224 4.45 11.12 -13.73
CA LEU A 224 4.47 10.25 -14.90
C LEU A 224 3.94 10.93 -16.17
N THR A 225 3.08 11.91 -16.02
CA THR A 225 2.44 12.63 -17.15
C THR A 225 3.15 13.90 -17.57
N ARG A 226 4.20 14.31 -16.85
CA ARG A 226 5.02 15.50 -17.15
C ARG A 226 6.27 15.17 -17.94
N ARG A 227 6.82 16.21 -18.63
CA ARG A 227 8.21 16.24 -19.05
C ARG A 227 9.10 16.58 -17.87
N ASP A 228 10.28 15.96 -17.80
CA ASP A 228 11.20 16.03 -16.64
C ASP A 228 11.56 17.44 -16.17
N ASP A 229 11.57 18.43 -17.06
CA ASP A 229 12.04 19.79 -16.79
C ASP A 229 10.95 20.79 -16.35
N GLN A 230 9.69 20.34 -16.23
CA GLN A 230 8.61 21.26 -15.88
C GLN A 230 8.19 21.18 -14.40
N PRO A 231 7.97 22.34 -13.74
CA PRO A 231 7.45 22.34 -12.38
C PRO A 231 6.03 21.76 -12.32
N SER A 232 5.72 21.10 -11.20
CA SER A 232 4.38 20.56 -10.96
C SER A 232 3.32 21.66 -10.95
N LEU A 233 2.31 21.52 -11.79
CA LEU A 233 1.18 22.45 -11.83
C LEU A 233 0.09 21.97 -10.86
N ILE A 234 -0.28 22.80 -9.90
CA ILE A 234 -1.34 22.52 -8.91
C ILE A 234 -2.63 22.09 -9.63
N ARG A 235 -2.98 22.73 -10.75
CA ARG A 235 -4.17 22.39 -11.54
C ARG A 235 -4.15 20.94 -12.06
N GLN A 236 -3.00 20.46 -12.50
CA GLN A 236 -2.84 19.09 -13.02
C GLN A 236 -3.01 18.06 -11.89
N ARG A 237 -2.48 18.34 -10.71
CA ARG A 237 -2.63 17.48 -9.55
C ARG A 237 -4.07 17.44 -9.03
N ILE A 238 -4.77 18.58 -8.99
CA ILE A 238 -6.19 18.65 -8.66
C ILE A 238 -7.01 17.85 -9.68
N PHE A 239 -6.69 17.98 -10.98
CA PHE A 239 -7.32 17.20 -12.03
C PHE A 239 -7.18 15.70 -11.79
N TRP A 240 -5.97 15.22 -11.47
CA TRP A 240 -5.74 13.80 -11.20
C TRP A 240 -6.43 13.32 -9.92
N ALA A 241 -6.46 14.14 -8.86
CA ALA A 241 -7.22 13.81 -7.64
C ALA A 241 -8.73 13.67 -7.94
N ALA A 242 -9.29 14.59 -8.72
CA ALA A 242 -10.70 14.53 -9.13
C ALA A 242 -10.98 13.33 -10.06
N ALA A 243 -10.11 13.06 -11.03
CA ALA A 243 -10.24 11.93 -11.96
C ALA A 243 -10.26 10.58 -11.24
N GLN A 244 -9.39 10.38 -10.24
CA GLN A 244 -9.41 9.19 -9.39
C GLN A 244 -10.74 9.03 -8.65
N GLY A 245 -11.29 10.13 -8.12
CA GLY A 245 -12.59 10.13 -7.45
C GLY A 245 -13.72 9.74 -8.41
N VAL A 246 -13.73 10.30 -9.62
CA VAL A 246 -14.75 9.97 -10.64
C VAL A 246 -14.67 8.50 -11.05
N ILE A 247 -13.46 7.99 -11.32
CA ILE A 247 -13.24 6.57 -11.67
C ILE A 247 -13.71 5.66 -10.53
N ALA A 248 -13.35 5.98 -9.29
CA ALA A 248 -13.74 5.21 -8.12
C ALA A 248 -15.27 5.19 -7.94
N ALA A 249 -15.94 6.34 -8.09
CA ALA A 249 -17.38 6.45 -8.00
C ALA A 249 -18.08 5.67 -9.11
N THR A 250 -17.60 5.77 -10.35
CA THR A 250 -18.15 5.04 -11.50
C THR A 250 -18.07 3.54 -11.31
N LEU A 251 -16.90 3.01 -10.92
CA LEU A 251 -16.71 1.58 -10.67
C LEU A 251 -17.59 1.10 -9.51
N LEU A 252 -17.68 1.90 -8.44
CA LEU A 252 -18.52 1.54 -7.30
C LEU A 252 -20.00 1.46 -7.65
N LEU A 253 -20.50 2.41 -8.45
CA LEU A 253 -21.89 2.41 -8.92
C LEU A 253 -22.18 1.32 -9.96
N ALA A 254 -21.17 0.93 -10.76
CA ALA A 254 -21.35 -0.06 -11.83
C ALA A 254 -21.44 -1.50 -11.31
N GLY A 255 -20.75 -1.84 -10.20
CA GLY A 255 -20.73 -3.21 -9.68
C GLY A 255 -20.11 -3.35 -8.29
N GLY A 256 -20.04 -2.26 -7.52
CA GLY A 256 -19.59 -2.27 -6.13
C GLY A 256 -18.16 -2.79 -5.94
N LEU A 257 -17.99 -3.66 -4.96
CA LEU A 257 -16.70 -4.25 -4.60
C LEU A 257 -16.14 -5.12 -5.74
N ASP A 258 -16.99 -5.93 -6.38
CA ASP A 258 -16.57 -6.87 -7.42
C ASP A 258 -16.02 -6.14 -8.65
N ALA A 259 -16.64 -5.04 -9.07
CA ALA A 259 -16.13 -4.24 -10.18
C ALA A 259 -14.74 -3.67 -9.89
N LEU A 260 -14.50 -3.18 -8.67
CA LEU A 260 -13.20 -2.67 -8.24
C LEU A 260 -12.15 -3.78 -8.22
N GLN A 261 -12.48 -4.95 -7.68
CA GLN A 261 -11.58 -6.10 -7.60
C GLN A 261 -11.25 -6.66 -8.99
N ASN A 262 -12.23 -6.79 -9.87
CA ASN A 262 -12.04 -7.29 -11.23
C ASN A 262 -11.13 -6.39 -12.06
N VAL A 263 -11.26 -5.07 -11.95
CA VAL A 263 -10.35 -4.12 -12.63
C VAL A 263 -8.92 -4.28 -12.11
N ILE A 264 -8.73 -4.34 -10.80
CA ILE A 264 -7.41 -4.52 -10.20
C ILE A 264 -6.77 -5.84 -10.65
N THR A 265 -7.52 -6.94 -10.60
CA THR A 265 -7.03 -8.27 -10.99
C THR A 265 -6.67 -8.31 -12.47
N SER A 266 -7.47 -7.68 -13.34
CA SER A 266 -7.19 -7.61 -14.79
C SER A 266 -5.91 -6.84 -15.11
N LEU A 267 -5.57 -5.83 -14.31
CA LEU A 267 -4.35 -5.06 -14.48
C LEU A 267 -3.10 -5.78 -13.98
N GLY A 268 -3.25 -6.81 -13.15
CA GLY A 268 -2.12 -7.53 -12.54
C GLY A 268 -1.14 -8.08 -13.56
N LEU A 269 -1.62 -8.76 -14.62
CA LEU A 269 -0.75 -9.35 -15.65
C LEU A 269 0.04 -8.31 -16.46
N PRO A 270 -0.56 -7.25 -17.03
CA PRO A 270 0.19 -6.18 -17.72
C PRO A 270 1.25 -5.54 -16.83
N PHE A 271 0.92 -5.27 -15.57
CA PHE A 271 1.88 -4.68 -14.64
C PHE A 271 2.97 -5.66 -14.21
N CYS A 272 2.69 -6.97 -14.13
CA CYS A 272 3.72 -7.99 -13.90
C CYS A 272 4.77 -7.98 -15.01
N ILE A 273 4.35 -7.91 -16.27
CA ILE A 273 5.26 -7.80 -17.41
C ILE A 273 6.10 -6.50 -17.30
N LEU A 274 5.46 -5.38 -16.97
CA LEU A 274 6.15 -4.11 -16.76
C LEU A 274 7.22 -4.22 -15.66
N LEU A 275 6.89 -4.83 -14.52
CA LEU A 275 7.85 -5.03 -13.41
C LEU A 275 9.05 -5.88 -13.82
N ILE A 276 8.86 -6.91 -14.65
CA ILE A 276 9.97 -7.71 -15.19
C ILE A 276 10.89 -6.83 -16.03
N PHE A 277 10.34 -6.00 -16.91
CA PHE A 277 11.16 -5.06 -17.70
C PHE A 277 11.88 -4.04 -16.80
N MET A 278 11.22 -3.52 -15.78
CA MET A 278 11.82 -2.62 -14.80
C MET A 278 12.98 -3.30 -14.04
N ALA A 279 12.81 -4.57 -13.62
CA ALA A 279 13.86 -5.34 -12.95
C ALA A 279 15.08 -5.57 -13.85
N VAL A 280 14.85 -5.95 -15.11
CA VAL A 280 15.92 -6.11 -16.10
C VAL A 280 16.64 -4.78 -16.37
N SER A 281 15.88 -3.69 -16.51
CA SER A 281 16.43 -2.35 -16.70
C SER A 281 17.29 -1.90 -15.51
N LEU A 282 16.80 -2.11 -14.29
CA LEU A 282 17.53 -1.81 -13.05
C LEU A 282 18.84 -2.62 -12.96
N TYR A 283 18.77 -3.93 -13.25
CA TYR A 283 19.96 -4.78 -13.24
C TYR A 283 21.01 -4.26 -14.23
N ARG A 284 20.59 -3.92 -15.45
CA ARG A 284 21.49 -3.35 -16.48
C ARG A 284 22.08 -2.01 -16.04
N ALA A 285 21.26 -1.13 -15.48
CA ALA A 285 21.73 0.17 -15.00
C ALA A 285 22.77 0.03 -13.89
N LEU A 286 22.54 -0.81 -12.90
CA LEU A 286 23.48 -1.07 -11.81
C LEU A 286 24.77 -1.72 -12.30
N HIS A 287 24.68 -2.64 -13.28
CA HIS A 287 25.85 -3.28 -13.85
C HIS A 287 26.71 -2.30 -14.66
N ALA A 288 26.07 -1.39 -15.39
CA ALA A 288 26.79 -0.34 -16.13
C ALA A 288 27.45 0.68 -15.19
N ASP A 289 26.75 1.11 -14.14
CA ASP A 289 27.30 2.00 -13.13
C ASP A 289 28.53 1.36 -12.43
N TYR A 290 28.42 0.08 -12.09
CA TYR A 290 29.57 -0.69 -11.54
C TYR A 290 30.76 -0.74 -12.49
N ARG A 291 30.53 -0.75 -13.82
CA ARG A 291 31.59 -0.71 -14.84
C ARG A 291 32.07 0.71 -15.18
N GLY A 292 31.50 1.73 -14.56
CA GLY A 292 31.84 3.15 -14.78
C GLY A 292 31.23 3.78 -16.03
N TYR A 293 30.18 3.17 -16.59
CA TYR A 293 29.39 3.77 -17.68
C TYR A 293 28.32 4.70 -17.13
N SER A 294 28.09 5.81 -17.81
CA SER A 294 26.98 6.72 -17.46
C SER A 294 25.63 6.18 -17.93
N VAL A 295 24.55 6.63 -17.28
CA VAL A 295 23.17 6.28 -17.67
C VAL A 295 22.88 6.72 -19.11
N ASP A 296 23.45 7.85 -19.56
CA ASP A 296 23.31 8.35 -20.93
C ASP A 296 23.95 7.43 -21.96
N GLU A 297 25.06 6.78 -21.63
CA GLU A 297 25.72 5.80 -22.51
C GLU A 297 24.89 4.51 -22.59
N LEU A 298 24.24 4.11 -21.50
CA LEU A 298 23.27 3.01 -21.49
C LEU A 298 22.09 3.27 -22.43
N VAL A 299 21.47 4.44 -22.30
CA VAL A 299 20.29 4.83 -23.10
C VAL A 299 20.63 4.93 -24.57
N ARG A 300 21.85 5.38 -24.92
CA ARG A 300 22.33 5.48 -26.31
C ARG A 300 22.83 4.15 -26.88
N GLY A 301 22.71 3.04 -26.16
CA GLY A 301 23.17 1.71 -26.60
C GLY A 301 24.70 1.55 -26.68
N ARG A 302 25.45 2.49 -26.08
CA ARG A 302 26.92 2.47 -26.08
C ARG A 302 27.54 1.72 -24.93
N ALA A 303 26.73 1.36 -23.90
CA ALA A 303 27.21 0.72 -22.69
C ALA A 303 27.44 -0.80 -22.79
N PHE A 304 27.09 -1.41 -23.94
CA PHE A 304 27.36 -2.82 -24.22
C PHE A 304 27.93 -2.95 -25.61
N PRO A 305 29.20 -2.57 -25.84
CA PRO A 305 29.93 -3.08 -27.02
C PRO A 305 29.95 -4.60 -26.85
N GLU A 306 29.71 -5.32 -27.92
CA GLU A 306 29.83 -6.78 -27.98
C GLU A 306 31.11 -7.21 -27.25
N VAL A 307 30.99 -8.29 -26.48
CA VAL A 307 32.02 -8.80 -25.60
C VAL A 307 33.29 -9.04 -26.37
N GLU A 308 34.17 -8.06 -26.44
CA GLU A 308 35.60 -8.30 -26.65
C GLU A 308 36.13 -8.79 -25.28
N ALA A 309 36.34 -10.10 -25.20
CA ALA A 309 37.13 -10.72 -24.16
C ALA A 309 38.54 -10.10 -24.24
N ASP A 310 38.97 -9.52 -23.14
CA ASP A 310 40.26 -8.90 -22.86
C ASP A 310 40.26 -7.36 -22.83
N SER A 311 39.91 -6.85 -21.66
CA SER A 311 40.53 -5.63 -21.16
C SER A 311 40.65 -5.70 -19.62
N GLU A 312 41.89 -5.59 -19.18
CA GLU A 312 42.31 -5.53 -17.78
C GLU A 312 41.52 -4.50 -16.98
N PRO A 313 41.27 -4.75 -15.67
CA PRO A 313 40.57 -3.81 -14.82
C PRO A 313 41.31 -2.48 -14.76
N LYS A 314 40.67 -1.38 -15.19
CA LYS A 314 41.18 -0.03 -15.00
C LYS A 314 41.32 0.23 -13.49
N GLN A 315 42.55 0.58 -13.10
CA GLN A 315 42.92 0.96 -11.73
C GLN A 315 41.93 1.98 -11.15
N GLU A 316 41.54 1.72 -9.92
CA GLU A 316 40.77 2.64 -9.07
C GLU A 316 41.38 4.05 -9.10
N LYS A 317 40.71 4.99 -9.74
CA LYS A 317 40.91 6.39 -9.42
C LYS A 317 40.24 6.63 -8.07
N GLY A 318 41.07 6.75 -7.02
CA GLY A 318 40.64 7.07 -5.68
C GLY A 318 39.71 8.29 -5.68
N TYR A 319 38.56 8.12 -5.06
CA TYR A 319 37.64 9.20 -4.73
C TYR A 319 38.36 10.19 -3.80
N VAL A 320 38.71 11.36 -4.30
CA VAL A 320 39.18 12.48 -3.49
C VAL A 320 37.95 13.30 -3.10
N PRO A 321 37.59 13.38 -1.82
CA PRO A 321 36.51 14.25 -1.40
C PRO A 321 36.94 15.71 -1.57
N GLU A 322 36.18 16.46 -2.34
CA GLU A 322 36.31 17.90 -2.51
C GLU A 322 36.16 18.57 -1.14
N ALA A 323 37.22 19.19 -0.68
CA ALA A 323 37.27 19.90 0.59
C ALA A 323 36.27 21.06 0.53
N ALA A 324 35.34 21.08 1.49
CA ALA A 324 34.45 22.21 1.70
C ALA A 324 35.29 23.45 2.04
N ASP A 325 35.33 24.42 1.12
CA ASP A 325 35.79 25.77 1.42
C ASP A 325 34.82 26.39 2.43
N ARG A 326 35.38 26.62 3.61
CA ARG A 326 34.81 27.52 4.59
C ARG A 326 35.46 28.92 4.37
N ASP A 327 34.67 29.87 4.00
CA ASP A 327 34.76 31.24 4.45
C ASP A 327 33.36 31.89 4.44
#